data_45099e8f75ecd5dc8db83c8f6b31a630
#
_entry.id   45099e8f75ecd5dc8db83c8f6b31a630
#
_cell.length_a   1.000
_cell.length_b   1.000
_cell.length_c   1.000
_cell.angle_alpha   90.00
_cell.angle_beta   90.00
_cell.angle_gamma   90.00
#
_symmetry.space_group_name_H-M   'P 1'
#
loop_
_entity.id
_entity.type
_entity.pdbx_description
1 polymer ?
#
loop_
_entity_poly.entity_id
_entity_poly.type
_entity_poly.pdbx_seq_one_letter_code
_entity_poly.pdbx_strand_id
1 'polypeptide(L)'
;RAYGIATLRAMGVKSMRVWLRLPLFVLVGVLTAAVGELQYSVFIRGDWANLLGSMVFNAVYLTGAFVVVWALFRLLPRRAAFLACVILAAVAGLGVEWFLIGNSPWGNPDAGQLGMAAYWACLVVVPLIVVDGDARLRPLKRRIAVYAAVYTLAVLLGQWLLPAGDWRFAFHIWTVVIGYLVLLVLCVAGYLRNAR
;
A
#
# COMPACT_ATOMS: atom_id res chain seq x y z
N ARG A 1 -15.51 25.50 -18.85
CA ARG A 1 -16.36 24.79 -17.83
C ARG A 1 -16.97 23.47 -18.35
N ALA A 2 -17.09 23.23 -19.66
CA ALA A 2 -17.65 22.00 -20.23
C ALA A 2 -16.68 20.80 -20.22
N TYR A 3 -15.38 21.02 -20.20
CA TYR A 3 -14.36 19.94 -20.18
C TYR A 3 -14.34 19.11 -18.88
N GLY A 4 -14.70 19.70 -17.74
CA GLY A 4 -14.70 18.99 -16.44
C GLY A 4 -15.79 17.94 -16.29
N ILE A 5 -16.95 18.14 -16.95
CA ILE A 5 -18.10 17.22 -16.82
C ILE A 5 -17.97 16.02 -17.75
N ALA A 6 -17.35 16.19 -18.93
CA ALA A 6 -17.08 15.11 -19.86
C ALA A 6 -16.05 14.09 -19.29
N THR A 7 -15.04 14.57 -18.57
CA THR A 7 -14.02 13.73 -17.93
C THR A 7 -14.60 12.86 -16.81
N LEU A 8 -15.60 13.34 -16.08
CA LEU A 8 -16.28 12.56 -15.03
C LEU A 8 -17.17 11.43 -15.61
N ARG A 9 -17.73 11.63 -16.81
CA ARG A 9 -18.48 10.58 -17.54
C ARG A 9 -17.55 9.53 -18.16
N ALA A 10 -16.36 9.92 -18.63
CA ALA A 10 -15.37 9.02 -19.20
C ALA A 10 -14.73 8.06 -18.17
N MET A 11 -14.80 8.38 -16.86
CA MET A 11 -14.27 7.52 -15.81
C MET A 11 -15.14 6.28 -15.52
N GLY A 12 -16.19 6.01 -16.30
CA GLY A 12 -17.02 4.81 -16.11
C GLY A 12 -17.70 4.73 -14.72
N VAL A 13 -17.75 5.87 -14.03
CA VAL A 13 -18.28 5.97 -12.66
C VAL A 13 -19.81 6.05 -12.73
N LYS A 14 -20.46 4.93 -13.06
CA LYS A 14 -21.81 4.69 -12.55
C LYS A 14 -21.65 4.63 -11.02
N SER A 15 -21.80 5.79 -10.43
CA SER A 15 -22.08 6.14 -9.03
C SER A 15 -22.11 5.01 -7.98
N MET A 16 -20.99 4.37 -7.74
CA MET A 16 -20.76 3.95 -6.37
C MET A 16 -20.46 5.24 -5.60
N ARG A 17 -21.39 5.67 -4.74
CA ARG A 17 -21.27 6.94 -4.01
C ARG A 17 -19.87 7.02 -3.39
N VAL A 18 -19.21 8.16 -3.44
CA VAL A 18 -17.85 8.40 -2.88
C VAL A 18 -17.72 7.81 -1.46
N TRP A 19 -18.80 7.88 -0.70
CA TRP A 19 -18.93 7.34 0.66
C TRP A 19 -18.71 5.82 0.79
N LEU A 20 -18.99 5.02 -0.27
CA LEU A 20 -18.72 3.57 -0.25
C LEU A 20 -17.27 3.25 -0.67
N ARG A 21 -16.58 4.18 -1.31
CA ARG A 21 -15.18 3.99 -1.73
C ARG A 21 -14.20 4.23 -0.61
N LEU A 22 -14.47 5.21 0.26
CA LEU A 22 -13.61 5.51 1.40
C LEU A 22 -13.43 4.31 2.34
N PRO A 23 -14.50 3.70 2.90
CA PRO A 23 -14.33 2.56 3.80
C PRO A 23 -13.67 1.37 3.11
N LEU A 24 -13.95 1.12 1.82
CA LEU A 24 -13.29 0.06 1.08
C LEU A 24 -11.80 0.37 0.85
N PHE A 25 -11.45 1.62 0.54
CA PHE A 25 -10.07 2.07 0.40
C PHE A 25 -9.30 1.88 1.71
N VAL A 26 -9.86 2.34 2.83
CA VAL A 26 -9.26 2.19 4.15
C VAL A 26 -9.11 0.72 4.53
N LEU A 27 -10.16 -0.09 4.36
CA LEU A 27 -10.13 -1.53 4.66
C LEU A 27 -9.03 -2.24 3.87
N VAL A 28 -8.97 -2.04 2.56
CA VAL A 28 -7.96 -2.69 1.70
C VAL A 28 -6.55 -2.20 2.05
N GLY A 29 -6.37 -0.92 2.36
CA GLY A 29 -5.09 -0.38 2.77
C GLY A 29 -4.63 -0.95 4.12
N VAL A 30 -5.51 -1.03 5.10
CA VAL A 30 -5.23 -1.66 6.41
C VAL A 30 -4.89 -3.15 6.23
N LEU A 31 -5.62 -3.88 5.39
CA LEU A 31 -5.29 -5.28 5.08
C LEU A 31 -3.93 -5.41 4.36
N THR A 32 -3.60 -4.45 3.49
CA THR A 32 -2.28 -4.40 2.84
C THR A 32 -1.17 -4.17 3.87
N ALA A 33 -1.39 -3.29 4.86
CA ALA A 33 -0.46 -3.05 5.95
C ALA A 33 -0.32 -4.27 6.88
N ALA A 34 -1.43 -4.95 7.16
CA ALA A 34 -1.51 -5.97 8.21
C ALA A 34 -0.45 -7.08 8.09
N VAL A 35 -0.12 -7.52 6.87
CA VAL A 35 0.88 -8.59 6.68
C VAL A 35 2.28 -8.10 7.03
N GLY A 36 2.65 -6.89 6.64
CA GLY A 36 3.95 -6.29 6.99
C GLY A 36 4.06 -6.00 8.48
N GLU A 37 3.01 -5.43 9.05
CA GLU A 37 2.95 -5.15 10.49
C GLU A 37 2.95 -6.43 11.34
N LEU A 38 2.27 -7.49 10.90
CA LEU A 38 2.29 -8.79 11.55
C LEU A 38 3.72 -9.34 11.61
N GLN A 39 4.47 -9.24 10.51
CA GLN A 39 5.87 -9.68 10.48
C GLN A 39 6.73 -8.85 11.43
N TYR A 40 6.65 -7.52 11.33
CA TYR A 40 7.52 -6.64 12.09
C TYR A 40 7.14 -6.57 13.57
N SER A 41 5.87 -6.33 13.88
CA SER A 41 5.40 -6.14 15.25
C SER A 41 5.33 -7.46 16.01
N VAL A 42 4.77 -8.52 15.39
CA VAL A 42 4.50 -9.77 16.11
C VAL A 42 5.62 -10.79 15.94
N PHE A 43 6.01 -11.11 14.67
CA PHE A 43 6.96 -12.19 14.45
C PHE A 43 8.41 -11.81 14.80
N ILE A 44 8.76 -10.53 14.65
CA ILE A 44 10.09 -10.02 15.00
C ILE A 44 10.15 -9.52 16.44
N ARG A 45 9.16 -8.72 16.87
CA ARG A 45 9.19 -8.04 18.17
C ARG A 45 8.34 -8.71 19.27
N GLY A 46 7.39 -9.59 18.93
CA GLY A 46 6.46 -10.19 19.88
C GLY A 46 5.41 -9.21 20.44
N ASP A 47 5.19 -8.08 19.78
CA ASP A 47 4.38 -6.96 20.28
C ASP A 47 3.05 -6.84 19.56
N TRP A 48 2.01 -7.46 20.12
CA TRP A 48 0.64 -7.39 19.63
C TRP A 48 0.00 -6.00 19.81
N ALA A 49 0.39 -5.27 20.87
CA ALA A 49 -0.14 -3.94 21.12
C ALA A 49 0.32 -2.96 20.03
N ASN A 50 1.59 -3.08 19.62
CA ASN A 50 2.12 -2.31 18.50
C ASN A 50 1.37 -2.61 17.18
N LEU A 51 1.06 -3.89 16.90
CA LEU A 51 0.24 -4.26 15.74
C LEU A 51 -1.11 -3.53 15.74
N LEU A 52 -1.84 -3.57 16.86
CA LEU A 52 -3.14 -2.90 16.96
C LEU A 52 -3.03 -1.38 16.81
N GLY A 53 -2.03 -0.77 17.45
CA GLY A 53 -1.73 0.65 17.30
C GLY A 53 -1.44 1.05 15.85
N SER A 54 -0.62 0.27 15.17
CA SER A 54 -0.30 0.47 13.75
C SER A 54 -1.53 0.35 12.86
N MET A 55 -2.44 -0.59 13.12
CA MET A 55 -3.68 -0.71 12.33
C MET A 55 -4.57 0.52 12.48
N VAL A 56 -4.72 1.05 13.71
CA VAL A 56 -5.47 2.29 13.96
C VAL A 56 -4.81 3.48 13.26
N PHE A 57 -3.49 3.63 13.42
CA PHE A 57 -2.72 4.69 12.78
C PHE A 57 -2.88 4.64 11.25
N ASN A 58 -2.73 3.45 10.65
CA ASN A 58 -2.87 3.25 9.22
C ASN A 58 -4.29 3.60 8.73
N ALA A 59 -5.34 3.31 9.50
CA ALA A 59 -6.71 3.69 9.14
C ALA A 59 -6.88 5.22 9.08
N VAL A 60 -6.31 5.95 10.04
CA VAL A 60 -6.32 7.42 10.06
C VAL A 60 -5.51 7.98 8.89
N TYR A 61 -4.28 7.50 8.69
CA TYR A 61 -3.42 7.89 7.57
C TYR A 61 -4.12 7.68 6.22
N LEU A 62 -4.72 6.51 6.01
CA LEU A 62 -5.42 6.17 4.76
C LEU A 62 -6.66 7.03 4.53
N THR A 63 -7.34 7.45 5.59
CA THR A 63 -8.45 8.39 5.47
C THR A 63 -7.98 9.74 4.92
N GLY A 64 -6.87 10.27 5.43
CA GLY A 64 -6.24 11.48 4.88
C GLY A 64 -5.71 11.28 3.46
N ALA A 65 -5.03 10.16 3.21
CA ALA A 65 -4.50 9.80 1.90
C ALA A 65 -5.60 9.72 0.84
N PHE A 66 -6.79 9.21 1.17
CA PHE A 66 -7.93 9.17 0.26
C PHE A 66 -8.34 10.54 -0.25
N VAL A 67 -8.33 11.57 0.61
CA VAL A 67 -8.64 12.96 0.22
C VAL A 67 -7.61 13.47 -0.79
N VAL A 68 -6.33 13.22 -0.53
CA VAL A 68 -5.23 13.60 -1.45
C VAL A 68 -5.36 12.88 -2.79
N VAL A 69 -5.59 11.56 -2.77
CA VAL A 69 -5.82 10.76 -3.98
C VAL A 69 -6.98 11.33 -4.79
N TRP A 70 -8.12 11.59 -4.14
CA TRP A 70 -9.29 12.16 -4.79
C TRP A 70 -9.01 13.52 -5.44
N ALA A 71 -8.26 14.40 -4.75
CA ALA A 71 -7.85 15.69 -5.29
C ALA A 71 -6.92 15.54 -6.51
N LEU A 72 -5.91 14.68 -6.43
CA LEU A 72 -4.98 14.44 -7.53
C LEU A 72 -5.67 13.93 -8.79
N PHE A 73 -6.62 12.99 -8.64
CA PHE A 73 -7.38 12.46 -9.77
C PHE A 73 -8.39 13.47 -10.38
N ARG A 74 -8.67 14.57 -9.67
CA ARG A 74 -9.44 15.70 -10.21
C ARG A 74 -8.59 16.72 -10.93
N LEU A 75 -7.34 16.87 -10.51
CA LEU A 75 -6.45 17.92 -11.01
C LEU A 75 -5.53 17.45 -12.12
N LEU A 76 -5.17 16.17 -12.15
CA LEU A 76 -4.17 15.62 -13.06
C LEU A 76 -4.75 14.57 -13.99
N PRO A 77 -4.13 14.36 -15.18
CA PRO A 77 -4.41 13.20 -16.01
C PRO A 77 -4.18 11.90 -15.24
N ARG A 78 -5.02 10.89 -15.50
CA ARG A 78 -5.10 9.64 -14.73
C ARG A 78 -3.75 8.99 -14.41
N ARG A 79 -2.83 8.90 -15.40
CA ARG A 79 -1.50 8.33 -15.20
C ARG A 79 -0.61 9.19 -14.32
N ALA A 80 -0.64 10.50 -14.53
CA ALA A 80 0.12 11.45 -13.72
C ALA A 80 -0.39 11.46 -12.27
N ALA A 81 -1.71 11.45 -12.07
CA ALA A 81 -2.33 11.33 -10.75
C ALA A 81 -1.88 10.06 -10.02
N PHE A 82 -1.88 8.92 -10.72
CA PHE A 82 -1.44 7.65 -10.16
C PHE A 82 0.04 7.69 -9.73
N LEU A 83 0.94 8.17 -10.60
CA LEU A 83 2.36 8.31 -10.26
C LEU A 83 2.60 9.30 -9.13
N ALA A 84 1.86 10.41 -9.10
CA ALA A 84 1.90 11.36 -8.01
C ALA A 84 1.47 10.70 -6.69
N CYS A 85 0.42 9.86 -6.68
CA CYS A 85 0.03 9.08 -5.50
C CYS A 85 1.15 8.15 -5.02
N VAL A 86 1.85 7.44 -5.94
CA VAL A 86 2.99 6.57 -5.60
C VAL A 86 4.08 7.38 -4.88
N ILE A 87 4.50 8.49 -5.50
CA ILE A 87 5.61 9.32 -4.97
C ILE A 87 5.21 9.97 -3.65
N LEU A 88 4.05 10.59 -3.58
CA LEU A 88 3.61 11.29 -2.37
C LEU A 88 3.37 10.33 -1.21
N ALA A 89 2.82 9.14 -1.46
CA ALA A 89 2.64 8.14 -0.41
C ALA A 89 3.99 7.63 0.12
N ALA A 90 4.97 7.36 -0.77
CA ALA A 90 6.33 6.97 -0.38
C ALA A 90 7.00 8.06 0.47
N VAL A 91 6.98 9.32 -0.01
CA VAL A 91 7.63 10.45 0.67
C VAL A 91 6.94 10.77 2.00
N ALA A 92 5.61 10.82 2.04
CA ALA A 92 4.87 11.07 3.27
C ALA A 92 5.09 9.95 4.29
N GLY A 93 5.11 8.69 3.84
CA GLY A 93 5.40 7.54 4.68
C GLY A 93 6.81 7.55 5.25
N LEU A 94 7.82 7.88 4.44
CA LEU A 94 9.18 8.09 4.95
C LEU A 94 9.23 9.24 5.97
N GLY A 95 8.46 10.30 5.77
CA GLY A 95 8.32 11.38 6.75
C GLY A 95 7.75 10.87 8.09
N VAL A 96 6.76 9.98 8.05
CA VAL A 96 6.24 9.32 9.26
C VAL A 96 7.33 8.48 9.92
N GLU A 97 8.06 7.65 9.16
CA GLU A 97 9.16 6.83 9.69
C GLU A 97 10.26 7.67 10.35
N TRP A 98 10.66 8.75 9.71
CA TRP A 98 11.78 9.55 10.17
C TRP A 98 11.46 10.45 11.36
N PHE A 99 10.28 11.08 11.33
CA PHE A 99 9.96 12.15 12.30
C PHE A 99 9.02 11.70 13.41
N LEU A 100 8.21 10.65 13.20
CA LEU A 100 7.27 10.16 14.22
C LEU A 100 7.72 8.83 14.85
N ILE A 101 8.31 7.92 14.04
CA ILE A 101 8.70 6.58 14.51
C ILE A 101 10.19 6.54 14.90
N GLY A 102 11.02 7.41 14.31
CA GLY A 102 12.45 7.49 14.61
C GLY A 102 13.35 6.58 13.75
N ASN A 103 12.81 5.99 12.70
CA ASN A 103 13.55 5.15 11.74
C ASN A 103 14.27 5.98 10.66
N SER A 104 14.95 7.07 11.06
CA SER A 104 15.64 7.94 10.12
C SER A 104 16.95 7.32 9.63
N PRO A 105 17.38 7.60 8.39
CA PRO A 105 18.66 7.12 7.86
C PRO A 105 19.86 7.73 8.58
N TRP A 106 19.68 8.83 9.28
CA TRP A 106 20.74 9.47 10.09
C TRP A 106 20.91 8.79 11.45
N GLY A 107 19.85 8.21 12.03
CA GLY A 107 19.89 7.49 13.30
C GLY A 107 20.09 5.99 13.13
N ASN A 108 19.61 5.43 12.03
CA ASN A 108 19.72 4.00 11.70
C ASN A 108 19.92 3.83 10.18
N PRO A 109 21.17 3.88 9.70
CA PRO A 109 21.46 3.80 8.27
C PRO A 109 21.10 2.44 7.64
N ASP A 110 21.00 1.38 8.45
CA ASP A 110 20.66 0.02 7.99
C ASP A 110 19.14 -0.18 7.85
N ALA A 111 18.35 0.78 8.27
CA ALA A 111 16.92 0.73 8.07
C ALA A 111 16.62 0.68 6.57
N GLY A 112 15.89 -0.35 6.13
CA GLY A 112 15.56 -0.58 4.72
C GLY A 112 14.67 0.49 4.12
N GLN A 113 15.20 1.70 3.95
CA GLN A 113 14.47 2.90 3.51
C GLN A 113 13.67 2.66 2.23
N LEU A 114 14.26 1.90 1.29
CA LEU A 114 13.55 1.52 0.07
C LEU A 114 12.36 0.60 0.34
N GLY A 115 12.52 -0.33 1.27
CA GLY A 115 11.42 -1.21 1.71
C GLY A 115 10.29 -0.42 2.38
N MET A 116 10.64 0.52 3.25
CA MET A 116 9.67 1.42 3.90
C MET A 116 8.93 2.28 2.87
N ALA A 117 9.65 2.90 1.92
CA ALA A 117 9.04 3.67 0.86
C ALA A 117 8.06 2.82 0.02
N ALA A 118 8.44 1.59 -0.33
CA ALA A 118 7.58 0.66 -1.05
C ALA A 118 6.36 0.24 -0.23
N TYR A 119 6.52 -0.03 1.05
CA TYR A 119 5.43 -0.34 1.98
C TYR A 119 4.40 0.80 1.99
N TRP A 120 4.81 2.04 2.28
CA TRP A 120 3.92 3.19 2.34
C TRP A 120 3.24 3.49 1.01
N ALA A 121 3.95 3.35 -0.12
CA ALA A 121 3.36 3.47 -1.44
C ALA A 121 2.28 2.41 -1.68
N CYS A 122 2.53 1.14 -1.31
CA CYS A 122 1.57 0.05 -1.46
C CYS A 122 0.30 0.26 -0.64
N LEU A 123 0.40 0.84 0.57
CA LEU A 123 -0.77 1.14 1.40
C LEU A 123 -1.79 2.04 0.70
N VAL A 124 -1.34 2.92 -0.18
CA VAL A 124 -2.21 3.84 -0.94
C VAL A 124 -2.55 3.28 -2.32
N VAL A 125 -1.58 2.71 -3.01
CA VAL A 125 -1.71 2.31 -4.43
C VAL A 125 -2.55 1.05 -4.60
N VAL A 126 -2.42 0.06 -3.70
CA VAL A 126 -3.21 -1.17 -3.75
C VAL A 126 -4.72 -0.86 -3.59
N PRO A 127 -5.16 -0.17 -2.52
CA PRO A 127 -6.57 0.18 -2.39
C PRO A 127 -7.05 1.09 -3.52
N LEU A 128 -6.22 2.02 -4.02
CA LEU A 128 -6.56 2.85 -5.17
C LEU A 128 -6.94 2.00 -6.39
N ILE A 129 -6.13 0.98 -6.72
CA ILE A 129 -6.40 0.07 -7.83
C ILE A 129 -7.68 -0.74 -7.55
N VAL A 130 -7.87 -1.23 -6.32
CA VAL A 130 -9.02 -2.06 -5.96
C VAL A 130 -10.33 -1.29 -6.05
N VAL A 131 -10.38 -0.04 -5.58
CA VAL A 131 -11.60 0.80 -5.63
C VAL A 131 -11.85 1.43 -7.00
N ASP A 132 -10.87 1.39 -7.91
CA ASP A 132 -11.04 1.91 -9.27
C ASP A 132 -12.06 1.05 -10.04
N GLY A 133 -13.10 1.69 -10.57
CA GLY A 133 -14.20 1.02 -11.29
C GLY A 133 -13.84 0.56 -12.71
N ASP A 134 -12.62 0.84 -13.21
CA ASP A 134 -12.25 0.50 -14.58
C ASP A 134 -12.15 -1.02 -14.78
N ALA A 135 -12.96 -1.54 -15.70
CA ALA A 135 -12.98 -2.96 -16.03
C ALA A 135 -11.62 -3.47 -16.58
N ARG A 136 -10.83 -2.60 -17.21
CA ARG A 136 -9.49 -2.93 -17.73
C ARG A 136 -8.50 -3.30 -16.62
N LEU A 137 -8.75 -2.88 -15.38
CA LEU A 137 -7.94 -3.21 -14.21
C LEU A 137 -8.30 -4.55 -13.57
N ARG A 138 -9.37 -5.24 -13.99
CA ARG A 138 -9.76 -6.55 -13.42
C ARG A 138 -8.62 -7.59 -13.40
N PRO A 139 -7.84 -7.77 -14.50
CA PRO A 139 -6.72 -8.70 -14.49
C PRO A 139 -5.64 -8.31 -13.46
N LEU A 140 -5.37 -7.01 -13.31
CA LEU A 140 -4.42 -6.50 -12.33
C LEU A 140 -4.90 -6.75 -10.90
N LYS A 141 -6.18 -6.48 -10.59
CA LYS A 141 -6.78 -6.76 -9.28
C LYS A 141 -6.65 -8.24 -8.90
N ARG A 142 -6.93 -9.14 -9.87
CA ARG A 142 -6.77 -10.58 -9.65
C ARG A 142 -5.31 -10.95 -9.36
N ARG A 143 -4.34 -10.38 -10.09
CA ARG A 143 -2.91 -10.61 -9.84
C ARG A 143 -2.48 -10.12 -8.47
N ILE A 144 -2.94 -8.93 -8.04
CA ILE A 144 -2.69 -8.39 -6.70
C ILE A 144 -3.26 -9.33 -5.64
N ALA A 145 -4.50 -9.80 -5.80
CA ALA A 145 -5.13 -10.72 -4.84
C ALA A 145 -4.39 -12.04 -4.74
N VAL A 146 -3.99 -12.63 -5.87
CA VAL A 146 -3.18 -13.88 -5.90
C VAL A 146 -1.82 -13.63 -5.25
N TYR A 147 -1.15 -12.52 -5.58
CA TYR A 147 0.12 -12.17 -4.96
C TYR A 147 -0.02 -12.02 -3.44
N ALA A 148 -1.01 -11.28 -2.97
CA ALA A 148 -1.25 -11.09 -1.54
C ALA A 148 -1.49 -12.42 -0.82
N ALA A 149 -2.28 -13.33 -1.41
CA ALA A 149 -2.54 -14.64 -0.84
C ALA A 149 -1.26 -15.50 -0.76
N VAL A 150 -0.48 -15.57 -1.86
CA VAL A 150 0.79 -16.32 -1.91
C VAL A 150 1.81 -15.73 -0.94
N TYR A 151 1.93 -14.41 -0.90
CA TYR A 151 2.83 -13.70 0.01
C TYR A 151 2.48 -13.97 1.48
N THR A 152 1.20 -13.82 1.84
CA THR A 152 0.73 -14.10 3.20
C THR A 152 1.00 -15.55 3.58
N LEU A 153 0.71 -16.50 2.70
CA LEU A 153 0.98 -17.92 2.94
C LEU A 153 2.49 -18.18 3.14
N ALA A 154 3.35 -17.59 2.31
CA ALA A 154 4.80 -17.74 2.43
C ALA A 154 5.31 -17.19 3.77
N VAL A 155 4.78 -16.03 4.22
CA VAL A 155 5.12 -15.43 5.52
C VAL A 155 4.71 -16.34 6.67
N LEU A 156 3.50 -16.88 6.65
CA LEU A 156 3.00 -17.78 7.68
C LEU A 156 3.81 -19.10 7.71
N LEU A 157 4.08 -19.69 6.55
CA LEU A 157 4.90 -20.89 6.45
C LEU A 157 6.33 -20.65 6.94
N GLY A 158 6.94 -19.52 6.60
CA GLY A 158 8.26 -19.15 7.08
C GLY A 158 8.30 -19.02 8.61
N GLN A 159 7.27 -18.44 9.21
CA GLN A 159 7.15 -18.36 10.68
C GLN A 159 7.12 -19.73 11.35
N TRP A 160 6.46 -20.72 10.74
CA TRP A 160 6.27 -22.04 11.33
C TRP A 160 7.39 -23.03 10.99
N LEU A 161 7.95 -22.95 9.78
CA LEU A 161 8.91 -23.95 9.27
C LEU A 161 10.36 -23.58 9.56
N LEU A 162 10.68 -22.29 9.69
CA LEU A 162 12.06 -21.89 9.94
C LEU A 162 12.39 -21.97 11.44
N PRO A 163 13.62 -22.41 11.78
CA PRO A 163 14.09 -22.44 13.17
C PRO A 163 14.07 -21.01 13.76
N ALA A 164 13.77 -20.91 15.05
CA ALA A 164 13.86 -19.63 15.77
C ALA A 164 15.29 -19.09 15.76
N GLY A 165 15.45 -17.75 15.71
CA GLY A 165 16.73 -17.07 15.70
C GLY A 165 16.99 -16.34 14.37
N ASP A 166 18.25 -16.17 14.01
CA ASP A 166 18.73 -15.29 12.95
C ASP A 166 18.12 -15.60 11.57
N TRP A 167 17.93 -16.87 11.24
CA TRP A 167 17.33 -17.27 9.95
C TRP A 167 15.88 -16.83 9.82
N ARG A 168 15.07 -16.99 10.88
CA ARG A 168 13.68 -16.57 10.88
C ARG A 168 13.58 -15.04 10.86
N PHE A 169 14.43 -14.37 11.64
CA PHE A 169 14.53 -12.92 11.65
C PHE A 169 14.89 -12.39 10.27
N ALA A 170 15.97 -12.88 9.66
CA ALA A 170 16.40 -12.49 8.32
C ALA A 170 15.31 -12.74 7.27
N PHE A 171 14.64 -13.88 7.33
CA PHE A 171 13.53 -14.20 6.44
C PHE A 171 12.43 -13.13 6.52
N HIS A 172 11.98 -12.74 7.72
CA HIS A 172 10.91 -11.76 7.86
C HIS A 172 11.34 -10.38 7.39
N ILE A 173 12.56 -9.93 7.72
CA ILE A 173 13.09 -8.64 7.23
C ILE A 173 13.12 -8.60 5.70
N TRP A 174 13.73 -9.62 5.07
CA TRP A 174 13.86 -9.63 3.62
C TRP A 174 12.54 -9.82 2.89
N THR A 175 11.62 -10.63 3.45
CA THR A 175 10.30 -10.82 2.83
C THR A 175 9.44 -9.56 2.90
N VAL A 176 9.53 -8.76 3.97
CA VAL A 176 8.86 -7.44 4.02
C VAL A 176 9.39 -6.54 2.91
N VAL A 177 10.72 -6.35 2.84
CA VAL A 177 11.32 -5.43 1.86
C VAL A 177 11.01 -5.88 0.42
N ILE A 178 11.35 -7.13 0.09
CA ILE A 178 11.17 -7.65 -1.27
C ILE A 178 9.68 -7.77 -1.62
N GLY A 179 8.85 -8.20 -0.67
CA GLY A 179 7.43 -8.39 -0.89
C GLY A 179 6.73 -7.09 -1.29
N TYR A 180 6.97 -6.01 -0.58
CA TYR A 180 6.38 -4.71 -0.94
C TYR A 180 6.99 -4.09 -2.19
N LEU A 181 8.28 -4.29 -2.46
CA LEU A 181 8.90 -3.85 -3.71
C LEU A 181 8.27 -4.56 -4.92
N VAL A 182 8.13 -5.89 -4.87
CA VAL A 182 7.51 -6.65 -5.95
C VAL A 182 6.04 -6.25 -6.13
N LEU A 183 5.29 -6.07 -5.03
CA LEU A 183 3.91 -5.61 -5.08
C LEU A 183 3.80 -4.23 -5.72
N LEU A 184 4.67 -3.29 -5.35
CA LEU A 184 4.71 -1.95 -5.92
C LEU A 184 4.99 -2.00 -7.43
N VAL A 185 6.00 -2.76 -7.86
CA VAL A 185 6.33 -2.94 -9.29
C VAL A 185 5.14 -3.54 -10.04
N LEU A 186 4.49 -4.56 -9.48
CA LEU A 186 3.29 -5.17 -10.06
C LEU A 186 2.17 -4.13 -10.24
N CYS A 187 1.92 -3.31 -9.23
CA CYS A 187 0.91 -2.27 -9.25
C CYS A 187 1.23 -1.19 -10.30
N VAL A 188 2.45 -0.64 -10.28
CA VAL A 188 2.87 0.46 -11.17
C VAL A 188 2.88 -0.02 -12.63
N ALA A 189 3.60 -1.10 -12.92
CA ALA A 189 3.69 -1.62 -14.29
C ALA A 189 2.31 -2.05 -14.81
N GLY A 190 1.52 -2.73 -13.98
CA GLY A 190 0.18 -3.16 -14.33
C GLY A 190 -0.79 -2.01 -14.57
N TYR A 191 -0.77 -0.98 -13.72
CA TYR A 191 -1.63 0.19 -13.88
C TYR A 191 -1.27 0.99 -15.14
N LEU A 192 0.01 1.32 -15.35
CA LEU A 192 0.46 2.10 -16.50
C LEU A 192 0.18 1.39 -17.83
N ARG A 193 0.20 0.06 -17.85
CA ARG A 193 -0.13 -0.74 -19.03
C ARG A 193 -1.63 -0.70 -19.35
N ASN A 194 -2.50 -0.73 -18.34
CA ASN A 194 -3.94 -0.89 -18.52
C ASN A 194 -4.72 0.43 -18.45
N ALA A 195 -4.19 1.48 -17.82
CA ALA A 195 -4.82 2.80 -17.70
C ALA A 195 -4.48 3.68 -18.93
N ARG A 196 -4.96 3.28 -20.12
CA ARG A 196 -4.89 4.11 -21.34
C ARG A 196 -6.10 5.02 -21.45
#